data_ef15c08fd9bbec297e960357870cf1b7
#
_entry.id   ef15c08fd9bbec297e960357870cf1b7
#
_cell.length_a   1.000
_cell.length_b   1.000
_cell.length_c   1.000
_cell.angle_alpha   90.00
_cell.angle_beta   90.00
_cell.angle_gamma   90.00
#
_symmetry.space_group_name_H-M   'P 1'
#
loop_
_entity.id
_entity.type
_entity.pdbx_description
1 polymer ?
#
loop_
_entity_poly.entity_id
_entity_poly.type
_entity_poly.pdbx_seq_one_letter_code
_entity_poly.pdbx_strand_id
1 'polypeptide(L)'
;MKTEIFQEVFKLAQAVEPVRGARIAASVVHKGKVVSYGYNHKKSHPFQAKFCKNTHAVFFHAEVHAIKNALQIIDVDDLSKCELYIVRAKRDKSNRKWITGLSKPCSGCQKCIDLFELKNIYYSEEKEIQNES
;
A
#
# COMPACT_ATOMS: atom_id res chain seq x y z
N MET A 1 14.26 4.42 -3.60
CA MET A 1 12.92 4.93 -3.27
C MET A 1 12.85 6.42 -3.53
N LYS A 2 11.78 6.88 -4.13
CA LYS A 2 11.57 8.30 -4.35
C LYS A 2 10.81 8.90 -3.17
N THR A 3 11.44 9.81 -2.47
CA THR A 3 10.86 10.46 -1.29
C THR A 3 9.55 11.18 -1.60
N GLU A 4 9.47 11.82 -2.76
CA GLU A 4 8.26 12.55 -3.18
C GLU A 4 7.06 11.61 -3.33
N ILE A 5 7.27 10.43 -3.92
CA ILE A 5 6.20 9.44 -4.06
C ILE A 5 5.80 8.91 -2.69
N PHE A 6 6.79 8.60 -1.84
CA PHE A 6 6.54 8.13 -0.50
C PHE A 6 5.68 9.13 0.28
N GLN A 7 6.00 10.41 0.22
CA GLN A 7 5.25 11.44 0.92
C GLN A 7 3.85 11.63 0.35
N GLU A 8 3.69 11.49 -0.95
CA GLU A 8 2.38 11.56 -1.58
C GLU A 8 1.49 10.40 -1.10
N VAL A 9 2.03 9.19 -1.03
CA VAL A 9 1.29 8.03 -0.53
C VAL A 9 0.98 8.20 0.96
N PHE A 10 1.90 8.76 1.74
CA PHE A 10 1.66 9.07 3.14
C PHE A 10 0.49 10.04 3.32
N LYS A 11 0.45 11.07 2.50
CA LYS A 11 -0.63 12.04 2.54
C LYS A 11 -1.97 11.40 2.17
N LEU A 12 -1.96 10.53 1.18
CA LEU A 12 -3.16 9.78 0.81
C LEU A 12 -3.61 8.86 1.95
N ALA A 13 -2.68 8.19 2.62
CA ALA A 13 -3.01 7.31 3.75
C ALA A 13 -3.68 8.07 4.90
N GLN A 14 -3.31 9.33 5.12
CA GLN A 14 -3.94 10.14 6.16
C GLN A 14 -5.43 10.36 5.91
N ALA A 15 -5.85 10.36 4.65
CA ALA A 15 -7.24 10.57 4.26
C ALA A 15 -8.07 9.29 4.19
N VAL A 16 -7.44 8.13 4.36
CA VAL A 16 -8.12 6.83 4.29
C VAL A 16 -9.00 6.63 5.52
N GLU A 17 -10.22 6.12 5.32
CA GLU A 17 -11.06 5.72 6.43
C GLU A 17 -10.43 4.48 7.09
N PRO A 18 -10.15 4.52 8.41
CA PRO A 18 -9.43 3.43 9.05
C PRO A 18 -10.21 2.13 9.07
N VAL A 19 -9.48 1.03 8.81
CA VAL A 19 -10.00 -0.33 8.92
C VAL A 19 -9.25 -0.98 10.08
N ARG A 20 -9.98 -1.37 11.13
CA ARG A 20 -9.38 -1.90 12.36
C ARG A 20 -8.28 -0.99 12.91
N GLY A 21 -8.52 0.31 12.82
CA GLY A 21 -7.59 1.32 13.32
C GLY A 21 -6.42 1.64 12.38
N ALA A 22 -6.35 1.01 11.21
CA ALA A 22 -5.25 1.23 10.29
C ALA A 22 -5.67 2.07 9.07
N ARG A 23 -4.83 3.02 8.69
CA ARG A 23 -4.96 3.83 7.48
C ARG A 23 -3.75 3.52 6.61
N ILE A 24 -3.96 2.76 5.54
CA ILE A 24 -2.88 2.31 4.66
C ILE A 24 -3.22 2.68 3.22
N ALA A 25 -2.25 3.24 2.51
CA ALA A 25 -2.35 3.50 1.09
C ALA A 25 -1.15 2.87 0.38
N ALA A 26 -1.33 2.58 -0.88
CA ALA A 26 -0.27 2.01 -1.70
C ALA A 26 -0.31 2.63 -3.09
N SER A 27 0.82 2.53 -3.80
CA SER A 27 0.93 3.05 -5.15
C SER A 27 1.81 2.13 -5.98
N VAL A 28 1.35 1.81 -7.18
CA VAL A 28 2.16 1.11 -8.19
C VAL A 28 2.84 2.19 -9.04
N VAL A 29 4.15 2.08 -9.19
CA VAL A 29 4.98 3.11 -9.83
C VAL A 29 5.80 2.47 -10.94
N HIS A 30 5.77 3.09 -12.13
CA HIS A 30 6.55 2.64 -13.28
C HIS A 30 7.44 3.76 -13.77
N LYS A 31 8.74 3.53 -13.77
CA LYS A 31 9.75 4.52 -14.22
C LYS A 31 9.57 5.87 -13.50
N GLY A 32 9.33 5.84 -12.21
CA GLY A 32 9.18 7.04 -11.41
C GLY A 32 7.83 7.74 -11.54
N LYS A 33 6.89 7.18 -12.30
CA LYS A 33 5.54 7.74 -12.46
C LYS A 33 4.51 6.84 -11.83
N VAL A 34 3.58 7.44 -11.10
CA VAL A 34 2.49 6.71 -10.47
C VAL A 34 1.55 6.16 -11.53
N VAL A 35 1.30 4.86 -11.49
CA VAL A 35 0.36 4.16 -12.36
C VAL A 35 -1.02 4.09 -11.69
N SER A 36 -1.04 3.76 -10.41
CA SER A 36 -2.29 3.56 -9.69
C SER A 36 -2.09 3.81 -8.19
N TYR A 37 -3.22 3.99 -7.51
CA TYR A 37 -3.28 4.05 -6.06
C TYR A 37 -4.23 2.99 -5.54
N GLY A 38 -4.05 2.59 -4.30
CA GLY A 38 -4.96 1.73 -3.58
C GLY A 38 -4.96 2.10 -2.11
N TYR A 39 -5.98 1.68 -1.41
CA TYR A 39 -6.09 1.90 0.03
C TYR A 39 -6.92 0.78 0.66
N ASN A 40 -6.78 0.58 1.96
CA ASN A 40 -7.53 -0.47 2.62
C ASN A 40 -9.00 -0.08 2.76
N HIS A 41 -9.89 -1.04 2.50
CA HIS A 41 -11.34 -0.86 2.54
C HIS A 41 -11.96 -1.82 3.53
N LYS A 42 -13.11 -1.44 4.08
CA LYS A 42 -13.87 -2.33 4.94
C LYS A 42 -14.49 -3.49 4.19
N LYS A 43 -14.82 -3.31 2.91
CA LYS A 43 -15.42 -4.36 2.09
C LYS A 43 -14.33 -5.26 1.51
N SER A 44 -14.56 -6.57 1.55
CA SER A 44 -13.69 -7.51 0.88
C SER A 44 -13.90 -7.46 -0.63
N HIS A 45 -12.98 -8.06 -1.37
CA HIS A 45 -13.06 -8.13 -2.82
C HIS A 45 -12.61 -9.51 -3.27
N PRO A 46 -13.23 -10.10 -4.31
CA PRO A 46 -12.82 -11.41 -4.81
C PRO A 46 -11.35 -11.50 -5.17
N PHE A 47 -10.78 -10.40 -5.67
CA PHE A 47 -9.35 -10.36 -6.00
C PHE A 47 -8.49 -10.57 -4.76
N GLN A 48 -8.87 -9.98 -3.63
CA GLN A 48 -8.18 -10.17 -2.35
C GLN A 48 -8.31 -11.62 -1.88
N ALA A 49 -9.48 -12.21 -2.03
CA ALA A 49 -9.75 -13.56 -1.58
C ALA A 49 -8.94 -14.64 -2.30
N LYS A 50 -8.42 -14.35 -3.48
CA LYS A 50 -7.53 -15.26 -4.20
C LYS A 50 -6.21 -15.48 -3.47
N PHE A 51 -5.78 -14.51 -2.68
CA PHE A 51 -4.46 -14.53 -2.02
C PHE A 51 -4.56 -14.75 -0.52
N CYS A 52 -5.63 -14.27 0.10
CA CYS A 52 -5.86 -14.40 1.54
C CYS A 52 -7.08 -15.27 1.78
N LYS A 53 -6.87 -16.47 2.31
CA LYS A 53 -7.96 -17.43 2.58
C LYS A 53 -8.27 -17.56 4.06
N ASN A 54 -8.05 -16.49 4.81
CA ASN A 54 -8.28 -16.46 6.25
C ASN A 54 -8.96 -15.15 6.64
N THR A 55 -8.90 -14.78 7.91
CA THR A 55 -9.54 -13.56 8.41
C THR A 55 -9.02 -12.28 7.72
N HIS A 56 -7.85 -12.32 7.11
CA HIS A 56 -7.31 -11.15 6.38
C HIS A 56 -8.07 -10.85 5.09
N ALA A 57 -8.87 -11.80 4.59
CA ALA A 57 -9.66 -11.60 3.38
C ALA A 57 -10.97 -10.85 3.63
N VAL A 58 -11.29 -10.51 4.89
CA VAL A 58 -12.55 -9.84 5.22
C VAL A 58 -12.59 -8.38 4.79
N PHE A 59 -11.45 -7.81 4.43
CA PHE A 59 -11.38 -6.45 3.88
C PHE A 59 -10.32 -6.38 2.78
N PHE A 60 -10.41 -5.34 1.96
CA PHE A 60 -9.52 -5.14 0.82
C PHE A 60 -8.25 -4.44 1.27
N HIS A 61 -7.09 -5.07 1.06
CA HIS A 61 -5.80 -4.50 1.45
C HIS A 61 -5.30 -3.50 0.41
N ALA A 62 -4.59 -2.47 0.87
CA ALA A 62 -4.12 -1.39 0.01
C ALA A 62 -3.25 -1.89 -1.16
N GLU A 63 -2.32 -2.80 -0.89
CA GLU A 63 -1.39 -3.32 -1.89
C GLU A 63 -2.13 -4.03 -3.01
N VAL A 64 -3.05 -4.92 -2.65
CA VAL A 64 -3.82 -5.70 -3.62
C VAL A 64 -4.73 -4.77 -4.41
N HIS A 65 -5.30 -3.76 -3.76
CA HIS A 65 -6.14 -2.76 -4.42
C HIS A 65 -5.35 -1.97 -5.45
N ALA A 66 -4.14 -1.53 -5.09
CA ALA A 66 -3.28 -0.79 -6.02
C ALA A 66 -2.90 -1.64 -7.23
N ILE A 67 -2.57 -2.91 -7.02
CA ILE A 67 -2.23 -3.83 -8.10
C ILE A 67 -3.45 -4.07 -9.00
N LYS A 68 -4.62 -4.30 -8.43
CA LYS A 68 -5.84 -4.46 -9.20
C LYS A 68 -6.11 -3.25 -10.07
N ASN A 69 -5.96 -2.05 -9.52
CA ASN A 69 -6.17 -0.82 -10.26
C ASN A 69 -5.13 -0.64 -11.37
N ALA A 70 -3.88 -1.03 -11.12
CA ALA A 70 -2.83 -0.96 -12.13
C ALA A 70 -3.15 -1.87 -13.33
N LEU A 71 -3.73 -3.04 -13.09
CA LEU A 71 -4.08 -3.98 -14.15
C LEU A 71 -5.17 -3.45 -15.10
N GLN A 72 -5.87 -2.40 -14.71
CA GLN A 72 -6.85 -1.74 -15.59
C GLN A 72 -6.19 -0.68 -16.48
N ILE A 73 -4.92 -0.38 -16.23
CA ILE A 73 -4.20 0.71 -16.92
C ILE A 73 -3.05 0.17 -17.75
N ILE A 74 -2.32 -0.81 -17.22
CA ILE A 74 -1.17 -1.40 -17.90
C ILE A 74 -1.34 -2.92 -18.02
N ASP A 75 -0.59 -3.51 -18.94
CA ASP A 75 -0.61 -4.95 -19.13
C ASP A 75 0.04 -5.67 -17.96
N VAL A 76 -0.39 -6.91 -17.71
CA VAL A 76 0.15 -7.72 -16.62
C VAL A 76 1.67 -7.89 -16.74
N ASP A 77 2.19 -7.97 -17.96
CA ASP A 77 3.63 -8.13 -18.20
C ASP A 77 4.42 -6.90 -17.75
N ASP A 78 3.80 -5.72 -17.73
CA ASP A 78 4.48 -4.50 -17.33
C ASP A 78 4.59 -4.37 -15.81
N LEU A 79 3.80 -5.13 -15.05
CA LEU A 79 3.86 -5.09 -13.59
C LEU A 79 5.23 -5.52 -13.06
N SER A 80 5.92 -6.42 -13.75
CA SER A 80 7.27 -6.84 -13.33
C SER A 80 8.30 -5.72 -13.42
N LYS A 81 7.96 -4.65 -14.12
CA LYS A 81 8.83 -3.47 -14.24
C LYS A 81 8.46 -2.37 -13.25
N CYS A 82 7.41 -2.59 -12.46
CA CYS A 82 6.89 -1.59 -11.53
C CYS A 82 7.40 -1.79 -10.12
N GLU A 83 7.35 -0.71 -9.36
CA GLU A 83 7.65 -0.71 -7.93
C GLU A 83 6.35 -0.49 -7.17
N LEU A 84 6.34 -0.93 -5.92
CA LEU A 84 5.18 -0.76 -5.05
C LEU A 84 5.59 0.02 -3.81
N TYR A 85 4.85 1.07 -3.51
CA TYR A 85 5.02 1.89 -2.30
C TYR A 85 3.83 1.65 -1.40
N ILE A 86 4.09 1.37 -0.13
CA ILE A 86 3.06 1.11 0.86
C ILE A 86 3.33 1.96 2.09
N VAL A 87 2.37 2.76 2.52
CA VAL A 87 2.55 3.64 3.67
C VAL A 87 1.35 3.54 4.60
N ARG A 88 1.63 3.37 5.88
CA ARG A 88 0.63 3.45 6.93
C ARG A 88 0.77 4.78 7.64
N ALA A 89 -0.33 5.49 7.81
CA ALA A 89 -0.39 6.73 8.57
C ALA A 89 -1.08 6.49 9.91
N LYS A 90 -0.55 7.09 10.96
CA LYS A 90 -1.17 7.03 12.28
C LYS A 90 -0.85 8.31 13.05
N ARG A 91 -1.59 8.55 14.14
CA ARG A 91 -1.33 9.69 15.02
C ARG A 91 -0.36 9.27 16.12
N ASP A 92 0.64 10.10 16.37
CA ASP A 92 1.53 9.91 17.52
C ASP A 92 0.71 10.12 18.80
N LYS A 93 0.83 9.18 19.72
CA LYS A 93 0.08 9.23 20.98
C LYS A 93 0.46 10.42 21.86
N SER A 94 1.71 10.86 21.78
CA SER A 94 2.22 11.91 22.65
C SER A 94 1.86 13.32 22.16
N ASN A 95 1.94 13.58 20.86
CA ASN A 95 1.74 14.93 20.31
C ASN A 95 0.64 15.02 19.25
N ARG A 96 0.00 13.91 18.90
CA ARG A 96 -1.10 13.82 17.95
C ARG A 96 -0.71 14.20 16.51
N LYS A 97 0.56 14.29 16.21
CA LYS A 97 1.01 14.55 14.84
C LYS A 97 0.95 13.28 14.01
N TRP A 98 0.83 13.46 12.70
CA TRP A 98 0.86 12.32 11.79
C TRP A 98 2.27 11.75 11.70
N ILE A 99 2.37 10.44 11.85
CA ILE A 99 3.62 9.70 11.69
C ILE A 99 3.32 8.44 10.87
N THR A 100 4.38 7.78 10.41
CA THR A 100 4.21 6.50 9.72
C THR A 100 4.11 5.35 10.72
N GLY A 101 3.42 4.30 10.33
CA GLY A 101 3.41 3.02 11.02
C GLY A 101 4.00 1.95 10.12
N LEU A 102 4.22 0.76 10.68
CA LEU A 102 4.74 -0.36 9.90
C LEU A 102 3.68 -0.84 8.91
N SER A 103 4.05 -0.95 7.64
CA SER A 103 3.15 -1.36 6.56
C SER A 103 3.69 -2.53 5.75
N LYS A 104 4.50 -3.39 6.36
CA LYS A 104 5.00 -4.59 5.70
C LYS A 104 3.83 -5.46 5.21
N PRO A 105 3.88 -5.95 3.95
CA PRO A 105 2.79 -6.77 3.43
C PRO A 105 2.55 -8.04 4.26
N CYS A 106 1.29 -8.39 4.44
CA CYS A 106 0.93 -9.68 5.05
C CYS A 106 1.24 -10.81 4.05
N SER A 107 1.15 -12.06 4.51
CA SER A 107 1.49 -13.20 3.66
C SER A 107 0.65 -13.28 2.39
N GLY A 108 -0.63 -12.93 2.47
CA GLY A 108 -1.51 -12.91 1.29
C GLY A 108 -1.14 -11.82 0.31
N CYS A 109 -0.86 -10.60 0.80
CA CYS A 109 -0.42 -9.52 -0.05
C CYS A 109 0.94 -9.84 -0.69
N GLN A 110 1.84 -10.48 0.06
CA GLN A 110 3.13 -10.90 -0.47
C GLN A 110 2.97 -11.91 -1.60
N LYS A 111 2.02 -12.84 -1.49
CA LYS A 111 1.72 -13.79 -2.58
C LYS A 111 1.27 -13.06 -3.84
N CYS A 112 0.44 -12.05 -3.69
CA CYS A 112 -0.02 -11.24 -4.82
C CYS A 112 1.16 -10.51 -5.48
N ILE A 113 2.01 -9.90 -4.67
CA ILE A 113 3.19 -9.19 -5.13
C ILE A 113 4.13 -10.13 -5.89
N ASP A 114 4.35 -11.32 -5.34
CA ASP A 114 5.23 -12.32 -5.95
C ASP A 114 4.67 -12.85 -7.25
N LEU A 115 3.35 -13.05 -7.32
CA LEU A 115 2.69 -13.55 -8.52
C LEU A 115 2.91 -12.60 -9.71
N PHE A 116 2.82 -11.29 -9.46
CA PHE A 116 3.00 -10.28 -10.51
C PHE A 116 4.44 -9.82 -10.63
N GLU A 117 5.34 -10.36 -9.82
CA GLU A 117 6.79 -10.16 -9.91
C GLU A 117 7.21 -8.68 -9.82
N LEU A 118 6.53 -7.91 -8.97
CA LEU A 118 6.88 -6.51 -8.79
C LEU A 118 8.35 -6.33 -8.48
N LYS A 119 8.98 -5.37 -9.15
CA LYS A 119 10.42 -5.19 -9.15
C LYS A 119 11.00 -4.87 -7.78
N ASN A 120 10.42 -3.90 -7.08
CA ASN A 120 10.86 -3.49 -5.75
C ASN A 120 9.66 -3.10 -4.92
N ILE A 121 9.76 -3.31 -3.61
CA ILE A 121 8.71 -2.98 -2.66
C ILE A 121 9.30 -2.08 -1.59
N TYR A 122 8.67 -0.93 -1.37
CA TYR A 122 9.06 0.01 -0.33
C TYR A 122 7.88 0.18 0.61
N TYR A 123 8.08 -0.04 1.89
CA TYR A 123 7.02 0.12 2.88
C TYR A 123 7.51 0.95 4.06
N SER A 124 6.56 1.61 4.73
CA SER A 124 6.88 2.46 5.86
C SER A 124 7.16 1.65 7.12
N GLU A 125 7.98 2.23 7.98
CA GLU A 125 8.27 1.71 9.31
C GLU A 125 7.81 2.73 10.34
N GLU A 126 7.93 2.40 11.62
CA GLU A 126 7.48 3.29 12.69
C GLU A 126 8.22 4.62 12.67
N LYS A 127 7.45 5.71 12.65
CA LYS A 127 7.96 7.09 12.78
C LYS A 127 9.00 7.50 11.74
N GLU A 128 8.93 6.90 10.55
CA GLU A 128 9.95 7.12 9.54
C GLU A 128 9.97 8.55 9.01
N ILE A 129 8.80 9.11 8.70
CA ILE A 129 8.73 10.41 8.03
C ILE A 129 9.10 11.58 8.92
N GLN A 130 8.73 11.52 10.19
CA GLN A 130 8.98 12.65 11.08
C GLN A 130 10.45 12.96 11.28
N ASN A 131 11.33 12.03 10.93
CA ASN A 131 12.76 12.23 11.06
C ASN A 131 13.33 13.20 10.05
N GLU A 132 12.53 13.60 9.09
CA GLU A 132 12.94 14.50 8.02
C GLU A 132 12.76 15.97 8.36
N SER A 133 12.15 16.25 9.47
CA SER A 133 11.90 17.63 9.88
C SER A 133 13.15 18.31 10.41
#